data_7ac9a3d587a2643b99d614a320938abd
#
_entry.id   7ac9a3d587a2643b99d614a320938abd
#
_cell.length_a   1.000
_cell.length_b   1.000
_cell.length_c   1.000
_cell.angle_alpha   90.00
_cell.angle_beta   90.00
_cell.angle_gamma   90.00
#
_symmetry.space_group_name_H-M   'P 1'
#
loop_
_entity.id
_entity.type
_entity.pdbx_description
1 polymer ?
#
loop_
_entity_poly.entity_id
_entity_poly.type
_entity_poly.pdbx_seq_one_letter_code
_entity_poly.pdbx_strand_id
1 'polypeptide(L)'
;MKVLILHNDLRVYWKGRIKYLRQFLAQHGITLYAIELFGKGSPYSFDPLDSDNCLFPDKKYTDLTRAEITNTLFGKLDEINPDVIIGGSIVFYSGALGLRWCKQQGKKFIMFDDGKPSNIKRNAFVQFIKDAITTQSDALWLPSKDYDAEYDGVFKDPLFFHGYNTIDNQLFKIDGDKTFDHKSLICVARFVEIKNLENLLRAWQVIEQQNDTYKLSLIGSGPLHDKLVNLTTELGLKRVDFLGIIPNGDIPAYLFNADAFVLASFAESWGLVVNEAMAAGLPLLLSNKINASVALLTEGENGFVFSPDDVENIASQIMKFINLDQSAKKAMSKRSLEIINAMNYENMGVELLAVLNKMATQKSKKATFPGSLFLRYWSGSYNTAGWNK
;
A
#
# COMPACT_ATOMS: atom_id res chain seq x y z
N MET A 1 -9.49 1.20 26.92
CA MET A 1 -8.13 1.28 26.34
C MET A 1 -8.09 2.39 25.30
N LYS A 2 -7.02 3.19 25.27
CA LYS A 2 -6.80 4.22 24.26
C LYS A 2 -5.77 3.74 23.23
N VAL A 3 -6.13 3.73 21.97
CA VAL A 3 -5.25 3.36 20.84
C VAL A 3 -5.07 4.57 19.95
N LEU A 4 -3.88 4.79 19.44
CA LEU A 4 -3.57 5.90 18.56
C LEU A 4 -2.91 5.40 17.27
N ILE A 5 -3.44 5.78 16.11
CA ILE A 5 -2.77 5.61 14.82
C ILE A 5 -1.94 6.87 14.54
N LEU A 6 -0.65 6.67 14.22
CA LEU A 6 0.33 7.74 14.00
C LEU A 6 1.06 7.53 12.67
N HIS A 7 1.01 8.52 11.79
CA HIS A 7 1.80 8.52 10.56
C HIS A 7 2.17 9.94 10.12
N ASN A 8 3.06 10.05 9.14
CA ASN A 8 3.35 11.34 8.53
C ASN A 8 2.14 11.87 7.77
N ASP A 9 1.37 10.98 7.14
CA ASP A 9 0.24 11.26 6.28
C ASP A 9 -0.77 10.09 6.36
N LEU A 10 -1.99 10.37 6.79
CA LEU A 10 -3.08 9.39 6.94
C LEU A 10 -4.17 9.56 5.87
N ARG A 11 -3.83 10.13 4.74
CA ARG A 11 -4.76 10.41 3.63
C ARG A 11 -5.16 9.15 2.89
N VAL A 12 -6.08 9.31 1.95
CA VAL A 12 -6.56 8.29 1.02
C VAL A 12 -7.13 7.07 1.75
N TYR A 13 -6.39 5.98 1.76
CA TYR A 13 -6.87 4.68 2.26
C TYR A 13 -7.02 4.64 3.79
N TRP A 14 -6.20 5.37 4.53
CA TRP A 14 -6.32 5.43 5.98
C TRP A 14 -7.60 6.09 6.46
N LYS A 15 -8.16 7.04 5.71
CA LYS A 15 -9.43 7.71 6.06
C LYS A 15 -10.58 6.70 6.23
N GLY A 16 -10.76 5.79 5.26
CA GLY A 16 -11.75 4.72 5.33
C GLY A 16 -11.47 3.72 6.47
N ARG A 17 -10.23 3.26 6.60
CA ARG A 17 -9.79 2.35 7.67
C ARG A 17 -10.03 2.94 9.06
N ILE A 18 -9.63 4.19 9.28
CA ILE A 18 -9.81 4.87 10.58
C ILE A 18 -11.29 5.05 10.89
N LYS A 19 -12.12 5.44 9.92
CA LYS A 19 -13.57 5.57 10.10
C LYS A 19 -14.18 4.24 10.56
N TYR A 20 -13.87 3.15 9.86
CA TYR A 20 -14.34 1.81 10.22
C TYR A 20 -13.82 1.38 11.59
N LEU A 21 -12.50 1.47 11.83
CA LEU A 21 -11.89 1.02 13.09
C LEU A 21 -12.38 1.81 14.30
N ARG A 22 -12.68 3.11 14.18
CA ARG A 22 -13.27 3.91 15.26
C ARG A 22 -14.62 3.33 15.70
N GLN A 23 -15.48 3.01 14.76
CA GLN A 23 -16.80 2.44 15.04
C GLN A 23 -16.70 1.02 15.60
N PHE A 24 -15.89 0.18 14.98
CA PHE A 24 -15.67 -1.20 15.37
C PHE A 24 -15.06 -1.30 16.78
N LEU A 25 -13.97 -0.61 17.05
CA LEU A 25 -13.26 -0.67 18.33
C LEU A 25 -14.08 -0.03 19.47
N ALA A 26 -14.89 0.98 19.20
CA ALA A 26 -15.77 1.60 20.21
C ALA A 26 -16.76 0.58 20.79
N GLN A 27 -17.27 -0.35 19.99
CA GLN A 27 -18.15 -1.43 20.45
C GLN A 27 -17.47 -2.37 21.46
N HIS A 28 -16.14 -2.38 21.49
CA HIS A 28 -15.30 -3.17 22.39
C HIS A 28 -14.66 -2.34 23.51
N GLY A 29 -15.15 -1.12 23.77
CA GLY A 29 -14.65 -0.25 24.83
C GLY A 29 -13.25 0.33 24.56
N ILE A 30 -12.84 0.40 23.29
CA ILE A 30 -11.55 0.93 22.86
C ILE A 30 -11.78 2.25 22.13
N THR A 31 -11.10 3.32 22.58
CA THR A 31 -11.13 4.63 21.91
C THR A 31 -9.96 4.75 20.94
N LEU A 32 -10.25 4.99 19.66
CA LEU A 32 -9.24 5.17 18.61
C LEU A 32 -9.03 6.65 18.27
N TYR A 33 -7.81 7.11 18.49
CA TYR A 33 -7.30 8.40 18.03
C TYR A 33 -6.51 8.21 16.72
N ALA A 34 -6.35 9.30 15.97
CA ALA A 34 -5.49 9.31 14.79
C ALA A 34 -4.75 10.66 14.73
N ILE A 35 -3.46 10.63 14.45
CA ILE A 35 -2.62 11.82 14.26
C ILE A 35 -1.80 11.65 12.99
N GLU A 36 -1.90 12.64 12.09
CA GLU A 36 -0.92 12.85 11.03
C GLU A 36 -0.02 14.03 11.35
N LEU A 37 1.23 13.98 10.90
CA LEU A 37 2.16 15.06 11.22
C LEU A 37 2.00 16.25 10.28
N PHE A 38 1.97 16.03 8.96
CA PHE A 38 2.14 17.10 7.98
C PHE A 38 0.95 17.24 7.05
N GLY A 39 0.44 18.46 6.91
CA GLY A 39 -0.60 18.80 5.95
C GLY A 39 -0.08 19.01 4.53
N LYS A 40 1.24 19.22 4.34
CA LYS A 40 1.89 19.44 3.05
C LYS A 40 3.04 18.46 2.81
N GLY A 41 3.46 18.32 1.55
CA GLY A 41 4.59 17.47 1.17
C GLY A 41 4.23 16.02 0.88
N SER A 42 2.96 15.65 0.89
CA SER A 42 2.52 14.34 0.40
C SER A 42 2.79 14.23 -1.11
N PRO A 43 3.29 13.08 -1.58
CA PRO A 43 3.38 12.81 -3.03
C PRO A 43 2.01 12.59 -3.68
N TYR A 44 0.96 12.56 -2.88
CA TYR A 44 -0.42 12.40 -3.32
C TYR A 44 -1.20 13.71 -3.10
N SER A 45 -1.96 14.16 -4.11
CA SER A 45 -2.78 15.37 -4.05
C SER A 45 -4.17 15.05 -3.50
N PHE A 46 -4.25 14.58 -2.27
CA PHE A 46 -5.53 14.31 -1.60
C PHE A 46 -5.74 15.24 -0.42
N ASP A 47 -7.01 15.45 -0.05
CA ASP A 47 -7.37 16.25 1.11
C ASP A 47 -6.79 15.64 2.40
N PRO A 48 -6.26 16.46 3.31
CA PRO A 48 -5.80 15.99 4.61
C PRO A 48 -6.94 15.32 5.39
N LEU A 49 -6.57 14.47 6.36
CA LEU A 49 -7.47 14.08 7.43
C LEU A 49 -8.00 15.37 8.11
N ASP A 50 -9.16 15.29 8.76
CA ASP A 50 -9.76 16.47 9.41
C ASP A 50 -8.71 17.29 10.15
N SER A 51 -8.77 18.61 10.00
CA SER A 51 -7.75 19.56 10.49
C SER A 51 -7.36 19.39 11.96
N ASP A 52 -8.26 18.85 12.77
CA ASP A 52 -8.08 18.64 14.21
C ASP A 52 -7.07 17.54 14.57
N ASN A 53 -6.68 16.72 13.58
CA ASN A 53 -5.79 15.58 13.75
C ASN A 53 -4.43 15.75 13.06
N CYS A 54 -4.19 16.87 12.38
CA CYS A 54 -2.91 17.19 11.73
C CYS A 54 -2.12 18.18 12.61
N LEU A 55 -0.90 17.78 13.03
CA LEU A 55 -0.10 18.62 13.92
C LEU A 55 0.49 19.85 13.21
N PHE A 56 0.82 19.72 11.94
CA PHE A 56 1.43 20.78 11.13
C PHE A 56 0.70 20.93 9.79
N PRO A 57 -0.55 21.46 9.78
CA PRO A 57 -1.41 21.45 8.60
C PRO A 57 -0.83 22.23 7.42
N ASP A 58 -0.06 23.28 7.68
CA ASP A 58 0.52 24.17 6.65
C ASP A 58 1.99 23.92 6.35
N LYS A 59 2.59 22.86 6.94
CA LYS A 59 3.99 22.55 6.84
C LYS A 59 4.25 21.19 6.21
N LYS A 60 5.43 21.07 5.60
CA LYS A 60 6.04 19.80 5.23
C LYS A 60 7.22 19.52 6.17
N TYR A 61 7.72 18.30 6.15
CA TYR A 61 8.84 17.86 7.02
C TYR A 61 10.04 18.80 6.97
N THR A 62 10.43 19.30 5.79
CA THR A 62 11.60 20.15 5.58
C THR A 62 11.45 21.57 6.13
N ASP A 63 10.24 21.98 6.49
CA ASP A 63 9.96 23.31 7.02
C ASP A 63 10.16 23.43 8.54
N LEU A 64 10.50 22.32 9.20
CA LEU A 64 10.54 22.20 10.64
C LEU A 64 11.86 21.58 11.12
N THR A 65 12.28 21.97 12.30
CA THR A 65 13.38 21.31 12.99
C THR A 65 12.92 20.01 13.65
N ARG A 66 13.84 19.07 13.86
CA ARG A 66 13.55 17.83 14.58
C ARG A 66 13.06 18.06 16.01
N ALA A 67 13.54 19.12 16.65
CA ALA A 67 13.12 19.50 18.00
C ALA A 67 11.65 19.95 18.01
N GLU A 68 11.25 20.81 17.08
CA GLU A 68 9.85 21.25 16.95
C GLU A 68 8.92 20.06 16.73
N ILE A 69 9.24 19.19 15.76
CA ILE A 69 8.43 17.99 15.49
C ILE A 69 8.32 17.12 16.75
N THR A 70 9.47 16.86 17.41
CA THR A 70 9.50 15.97 18.59
C THR A 70 8.70 16.55 19.73
N ASN A 71 8.91 17.83 20.07
CA ASN A 71 8.27 18.47 21.22
C ASN A 71 6.75 18.58 21.02
N THR A 72 6.30 18.97 19.82
CA THR A 72 4.87 19.06 19.50
C THR A 72 4.21 17.69 19.55
N LEU A 73 4.81 16.68 18.92
CA LEU A 73 4.26 15.33 18.94
C LEU A 73 4.23 14.76 20.35
N PHE A 74 5.31 14.86 21.12
CA PHE A 74 5.37 14.32 22.49
C PHE A 74 4.36 15.01 23.41
N GLY A 75 4.22 16.35 23.33
CA GLY A 75 3.20 17.07 24.06
C GLY A 75 1.78 16.57 23.76
N LYS A 76 1.48 16.27 22.46
CA LYS A 76 0.19 15.72 22.08
C LYS A 76 0.00 14.27 22.52
N LEU A 77 1.05 13.46 22.49
CA LEU A 77 1.02 12.09 23.00
C LEU A 77 0.84 12.06 24.53
N ASP A 78 1.47 12.97 25.28
CA ASP A 78 1.29 13.08 26.74
C ASP A 78 -0.14 13.53 27.10
N GLU A 79 -0.75 14.44 26.31
CA GLU A 79 -2.15 14.86 26.48
C GLU A 79 -3.12 13.68 26.28
N ILE A 80 -2.98 12.92 25.20
CA ILE A 80 -3.85 11.77 24.88
C ILE A 80 -3.55 10.60 25.83
N ASN A 81 -2.29 10.39 26.15
CA ASN A 81 -1.76 9.26 26.92
C ASN A 81 -2.28 7.90 26.41
N PRO A 82 -1.98 7.52 25.16
CA PRO A 82 -2.43 6.26 24.59
C PRO A 82 -1.78 5.06 25.28
N ASP A 83 -2.51 3.94 25.36
CA ASP A 83 -1.99 2.66 25.86
C ASP A 83 -1.19 1.93 24.78
N VAL A 84 -1.60 2.10 23.52
CA VAL A 84 -0.98 1.51 22.32
C VAL A 84 -0.89 2.56 21.23
N ILE A 85 0.29 2.69 20.61
CA ILE A 85 0.46 3.45 19.37
C ILE A 85 0.63 2.45 18.21
N ILE A 86 -0.17 2.61 17.16
CA ILE A 86 0.00 1.96 15.87
C ILE A 86 0.69 2.95 14.95
N GLY A 87 1.97 2.75 14.67
CA GLY A 87 2.78 3.69 13.90
C GLY A 87 3.35 3.09 12.63
N GLY A 88 3.62 3.94 11.64
CA GLY A 88 4.34 3.53 10.45
C GLY A 88 5.75 3.03 10.76
N SER A 89 6.36 2.42 9.77
CA SER A 89 7.75 1.95 9.83
C SER A 89 8.70 3.05 10.32
N ILE A 90 9.79 2.65 10.96
CA ILE A 90 10.85 3.55 11.44
C ILE A 90 11.56 4.34 10.33
N VAL A 91 11.30 4.04 9.06
CA VAL A 91 11.75 4.88 7.94
C VAL A 91 11.06 6.23 7.94
N PHE A 92 9.86 6.32 8.51
CA PHE A 92 9.17 7.57 8.79
C PHE A 92 9.55 8.10 10.17
N TYR A 93 9.78 9.40 10.27
CA TYR A 93 10.17 10.01 11.54
C TYR A 93 9.06 9.90 12.59
N SER A 94 7.81 9.98 12.20
CA SER A 94 6.64 9.71 13.06
C SER A 94 6.69 8.34 13.72
N GLY A 95 6.97 7.29 12.95
CA GLY A 95 7.09 5.93 13.48
C GLY A 95 8.22 5.80 14.50
N ALA A 96 9.40 6.34 14.18
CA ALA A 96 10.54 6.34 15.10
C ALA A 96 10.24 7.12 16.40
N LEU A 97 9.59 8.28 16.31
CA LEU A 97 9.19 9.09 17.47
C LEU A 97 8.13 8.40 18.32
N GLY A 98 7.10 7.81 17.68
CA GLY A 98 6.05 7.07 18.37
C GLY A 98 6.63 5.88 19.15
N LEU A 99 7.51 5.10 18.52
CA LEU A 99 8.21 4.00 19.19
C LEU A 99 9.07 4.52 20.37
N ARG A 100 9.83 5.61 20.18
CA ARG A 100 10.65 6.21 21.23
C ARG A 100 9.81 6.65 22.42
N TRP A 101 8.70 7.35 22.18
CA TRP A 101 7.79 7.79 23.24
C TRP A 101 7.21 6.58 24.00
N CYS A 102 6.75 5.55 23.30
CA CYS A 102 6.24 4.32 23.91
C CYS A 102 7.26 3.66 24.84
N LYS A 103 8.54 3.58 24.42
CA LYS A 103 9.60 3.01 25.26
C LYS A 103 9.93 3.86 26.48
N GLN A 104 9.82 5.17 26.39
CA GLN A 104 10.01 6.08 27.53
C GLN A 104 8.86 6.00 28.53
N GLN A 105 7.62 5.84 28.06
CA GLN A 105 6.42 5.83 28.89
C GLN A 105 5.97 4.42 29.30
N GLY A 106 6.69 3.37 28.91
CA GLY A 106 6.30 1.98 29.18
C GLY A 106 5.02 1.56 28.46
N LYS A 107 4.68 2.24 27.37
CA LYS A 107 3.53 1.96 26.50
C LYS A 107 3.90 0.99 25.36
N LYS A 108 2.91 0.53 24.60
CA LYS A 108 3.08 -0.47 23.56
C LYS A 108 3.07 0.14 22.17
N PHE A 109 3.88 -0.42 21.28
CA PHE A 109 3.99 0.04 19.91
C PHE A 109 3.75 -1.11 18.93
N ILE A 110 2.77 -0.93 18.05
CA ILE A 110 2.55 -1.77 16.87
C ILE A 110 3.13 -1.03 15.67
N MET A 111 4.07 -1.64 14.97
CA MET A 111 4.60 -1.07 13.73
C MET A 111 3.87 -1.69 12.54
N PHE A 112 3.37 -0.86 11.61
CA PHE A 112 2.95 -1.32 10.30
C PHE A 112 3.98 -0.98 9.23
N ASP A 113 4.25 -1.91 8.34
CA ASP A 113 5.20 -1.74 7.24
C ASP A 113 4.75 -2.58 6.03
N ASP A 114 4.76 -1.98 4.84
CA ASP A 114 4.50 -2.66 3.58
C ASP A 114 5.77 -2.85 2.73
N GLY A 115 6.91 -2.41 3.23
CA GLY A 115 8.20 -2.62 2.61
C GLY A 115 8.78 -4.01 2.95
N LYS A 116 9.27 -4.73 1.94
CA LYS A 116 10.08 -5.93 2.16
C LYS A 116 11.55 -5.54 2.25
N PRO A 117 12.25 -5.81 3.37
CA PRO A 117 13.68 -5.60 3.50
C PRO A 117 14.51 -6.22 2.38
N SER A 118 14.15 -7.40 1.90
CA SER A 118 14.82 -8.11 0.80
C SER A 118 14.78 -7.37 -0.55
N ASN A 119 13.77 -6.53 -0.78
CA ASN A 119 13.64 -5.74 -2.01
C ASN A 119 14.60 -4.55 -2.09
N ILE A 120 15.32 -4.25 -1.02
CA ILE A 120 16.15 -3.05 -0.92
C ILE A 120 17.60 -3.45 -0.62
N LYS A 121 18.51 -3.21 -1.58
CA LYS A 121 19.94 -3.38 -1.33
C LYS A 121 20.41 -2.36 -0.29
N ARG A 122 20.88 -2.84 0.85
CA ARG A 122 21.41 -2.03 1.95
C ARG A 122 22.76 -2.53 2.42
N ASN A 123 23.54 -1.62 3.01
CA ASN A 123 24.72 -2.01 3.78
C ASN A 123 24.29 -2.83 5.02
N ALA A 124 25.00 -3.92 5.32
CA ALA A 124 24.69 -4.81 6.43
C ALA A 124 24.63 -4.08 7.79
N PHE A 125 25.50 -3.09 8.01
CA PHE A 125 25.49 -2.30 9.24
C PHE A 125 24.21 -1.43 9.37
N VAL A 126 23.76 -0.83 8.28
CA VAL A 126 22.49 -0.05 8.25
C VAL A 126 21.31 -0.99 8.50
N GLN A 127 21.32 -2.20 7.93
CA GLN A 127 20.29 -3.20 8.18
C GLN A 127 20.29 -3.62 9.66
N PHE A 128 21.45 -3.93 10.24
CA PHE A 128 21.58 -4.24 11.67
C PHE A 128 21.00 -3.14 12.58
N ILE A 129 21.25 -1.86 12.28
CA ILE A 129 20.68 -0.75 13.06
C ILE A 129 19.15 -0.77 12.95
N LYS A 130 18.62 -0.94 11.74
CA LYS A 130 17.16 -0.98 11.52
C LYS A 130 16.52 -2.15 12.25
N ASP A 131 17.11 -3.33 12.16
CA ASP A 131 16.60 -4.53 12.85
C ASP A 131 16.61 -4.32 14.37
N ALA A 132 17.71 -3.80 14.92
CA ALA A 132 17.82 -3.49 16.34
C ALA A 132 16.78 -2.48 16.83
N ILE A 133 16.38 -1.52 15.99
CA ILE A 133 15.30 -0.57 16.31
C ILE A 133 13.93 -1.25 16.14
N THR A 134 13.70 -1.93 15.03
CA THR A 134 12.42 -2.57 14.70
C THR A 134 12.02 -3.59 15.77
N THR A 135 13.00 -4.35 16.31
CA THR A 135 12.77 -5.33 17.38
C THR A 135 12.30 -4.73 18.71
N GLN A 136 12.37 -3.41 18.88
CA GLN A 136 11.77 -2.72 20.04
C GLN A 136 10.23 -2.67 19.96
N SER A 137 9.64 -2.89 18.79
CA SER A 137 8.18 -2.93 18.60
C SER A 137 7.58 -4.13 19.33
N ASP A 138 6.38 -3.96 19.90
CA ASP A 138 5.68 -5.03 20.61
C ASP A 138 4.97 -5.98 19.65
N ALA A 139 4.52 -5.47 18.49
CA ALA A 139 3.96 -6.25 17.39
C ALA A 139 4.27 -5.61 16.03
N LEU A 140 4.18 -6.40 14.96
CA LEU A 140 4.21 -5.93 13.58
C LEU A 140 2.88 -6.26 12.89
N TRP A 141 2.31 -5.25 12.25
CA TRP A 141 1.13 -5.37 11.40
C TRP A 141 1.57 -5.34 9.94
N LEU A 142 1.54 -6.50 9.31
CA LEU A 142 2.08 -6.71 7.98
C LEU A 142 0.96 -6.85 6.94
N PRO A 143 1.21 -6.60 5.66
CA PRO A 143 0.19 -6.72 4.61
C PRO A 143 -0.38 -8.14 4.50
N SER A 144 0.48 -9.15 4.53
CA SER A 144 0.16 -10.57 4.34
C SER A 144 1.23 -11.48 4.96
N LYS A 145 0.91 -12.76 5.08
CA LYS A 145 1.74 -13.73 5.79
C LYS A 145 3.12 -13.98 5.16
N ASP A 146 3.25 -13.78 3.86
CA ASP A 146 4.55 -13.93 3.16
C ASP A 146 5.60 -12.90 3.60
N TYR A 147 5.18 -11.83 4.30
CA TYR A 147 6.11 -10.87 4.90
C TYR A 147 6.79 -11.40 6.16
N ASP A 148 6.25 -12.43 6.81
CA ASP A 148 6.83 -12.98 8.06
C ASP A 148 8.27 -13.42 7.84
N ALA A 149 8.56 -14.06 6.71
CA ALA A 149 9.89 -14.52 6.33
C ALA A 149 10.94 -13.39 6.23
N GLU A 150 10.52 -12.16 5.99
CA GLU A 150 11.43 -10.99 5.95
C GLU A 150 12.07 -10.70 7.32
N TYR A 151 11.48 -11.22 8.38
CA TYR A 151 11.89 -10.99 9.77
C TYR A 151 12.41 -12.25 10.45
N ASP A 152 12.64 -13.35 9.68
CA ASP A 152 13.23 -14.57 10.21
C ASP A 152 14.62 -14.29 10.80
N GLY A 153 14.84 -14.74 12.02
CA GLY A 153 16.08 -14.52 12.76
C GLY A 153 16.27 -13.10 13.31
N VAL A 154 15.35 -12.15 12.98
CA VAL A 154 15.40 -10.77 13.51
C VAL A 154 14.72 -10.69 14.88
N PHE A 155 13.55 -11.29 15.04
CA PHE A 155 12.80 -11.30 16.29
C PHE A 155 12.94 -12.63 17.02
N LYS A 156 13.01 -12.59 18.37
CA LYS A 156 13.04 -13.79 19.20
C LYS A 156 11.64 -14.42 19.33
N ASP A 157 10.62 -13.63 19.59
CA ASP A 157 9.21 -14.06 19.73
C ASP A 157 8.33 -13.00 19.06
N PRO A 158 8.20 -13.02 17.73
CA PRO A 158 7.45 -12.00 17.02
C PRO A 158 5.95 -12.15 17.25
N LEU A 159 5.26 -11.04 17.49
CA LEU A 159 3.82 -10.94 17.36
C LEU A 159 3.51 -10.34 16.00
N PHE A 160 3.33 -11.17 14.99
CA PHE A 160 2.92 -10.77 13.66
C PHE A 160 1.42 -10.95 13.50
N PHE A 161 0.80 -10.04 12.76
CA PHE A 161 -0.58 -10.14 12.29
C PHE A 161 -0.72 -9.36 10.98
N HIS A 162 -1.78 -9.59 10.22
CA HIS A 162 -1.80 -9.26 8.82
C HIS A 162 -3.03 -8.45 8.40
N GLY A 163 -3.03 -7.98 7.15
CA GLY A 163 -4.23 -7.50 6.48
C GLY A 163 -4.56 -6.02 6.67
N TYR A 164 -3.58 -5.15 7.04
CA TYR A 164 -3.90 -3.73 7.13
C TYR A 164 -4.04 -3.06 5.76
N ASN A 165 -3.47 -3.63 4.70
CA ASN A 165 -3.57 -3.09 3.34
C ASN A 165 -4.90 -3.45 2.69
N THR A 166 -6.00 -3.19 3.39
CA THR A 166 -7.38 -3.32 2.92
C THR A 166 -7.92 -2.00 2.38
N ILE A 167 -8.91 -2.09 1.52
CA ILE A 167 -9.74 -0.99 1.04
C ILE A 167 -11.20 -1.22 1.41
N ASP A 168 -12.05 -0.25 1.17
CA ASP A 168 -13.50 -0.46 1.19
C ASP A 168 -13.91 -1.15 -0.12
N ASN A 169 -14.00 -2.47 -0.09
CA ASN A 169 -14.36 -3.27 -1.26
C ASN A 169 -15.74 -2.89 -1.83
N GLN A 170 -16.64 -2.36 -1.00
CA GLN A 170 -17.99 -1.98 -1.45
C GLN A 170 -17.97 -0.78 -2.38
N LEU A 171 -16.98 0.10 -2.27
CA LEU A 171 -16.84 1.26 -3.17
C LEU A 171 -16.53 0.86 -4.62
N PHE A 172 -15.97 -0.34 -4.82
CA PHE A 172 -15.58 -0.86 -6.13
C PHE A 172 -16.54 -1.91 -6.67
N LYS A 173 -17.52 -2.32 -5.86
CA LYS A 173 -18.54 -3.26 -6.28
C LYS A 173 -19.62 -2.53 -7.08
N ILE A 174 -19.86 -2.98 -8.30
CA ILE A 174 -20.96 -2.49 -9.14
C ILE A 174 -22.00 -3.58 -9.26
N ASP A 175 -23.27 -3.21 -9.16
CA ASP A 175 -24.38 -4.15 -9.31
C ASP A 175 -24.48 -4.63 -10.75
N GLY A 176 -24.64 -5.93 -10.92
CA GLY A 176 -24.76 -6.60 -12.22
C GLY A 176 -23.68 -7.64 -12.48
N ASP A 177 -23.94 -8.49 -13.47
CA ASP A 177 -22.97 -9.49 -13.92
C ASP A 177 -21.89 -8.82 -14.77
N LYS A 178 -20.63 -9.03 -14.39
CA LYS A 178 -19.50 -8.55 -15.18
C LYS A 178 -19.42 -9.33 -16.49
N THR A 179 -19.37 -8.58 -17.60
CA THR A 179 -19.11 -9.11 -18.93
C THR A 179 -17.63 -8.93 -19.31
N PHE A 180 -17.15 -9.72 -20.27
CA PHE A 180 -15.76 -9.69 -20.75
C PHE A 180 -15.72 -9.44 -22.27
N ASP A 181 -16.57 -8.54 -22.74
CA ASP A 181 -16.73 -8.16 -24.14
C ASP A 181 -16.33 -6.70 -24.44
N HIS A 182 -15.80 -6.00 -23.42
CA HIS A 182 -15.34 -4.61 -23.54
C HIS A 182 -14.08 -4.46 -24.41
N LYS A 183 -13.33 -5.56 -24.56
CA LYS A 183 -12.07 -5.58 -25.30
C LYS A 183 -11.11 -4.50 -24.81
N SER A 184 -11.04 -4.30 -23.49
CA SER A 184 -10.24 -3.28 -22.86
C SER A 184 -9.44 -3.85 -21.70
N LEU A 185 -8.14 -3.58 -21.69
CA LEU A 185 -7.31 -3.70 -20.51
C LEU A 185 -7.09 -2.32 -19.88
N ILE A 186 -7.04 -2.26 -18.57
CA ILE A 186 -6.92 -0.99 -17.84
C ILE A 186 -5.73 -0.99 -16.91
N CYS A 187 -5.00 0.13 -16.90
CA CYS A 187 -3.93 0.43 -15.95
C CYS A 187 -4.24 1.73 -15.23
N VAL A 188 -4.19 1.72 -13.91
CA VAL A 188 -4.35 2.92 -13.06
C VAL A 188 -3.04 3.16 -12.33
N ALA A 189 -2.31 4.20 -12.70
CA ALA A 189 -0.99 4.48 -12.15
C ALA A 189 -0.58 5.94 -12.30
N ARG A 190 0.35 6.43 -11.46
CA ARG A 190 1.09 7.66 -11.74
C ARG A 190 2.07 7.41 -12.88
N PHE A 191 2.26 8.40 -13.76
CA PHE A 191 3.18 8.26 -14.90
C PHE A 191 4.60 8.65 -14.46
N VAL A 192 5.25 7.71 -13.76
CA VAL A 192 6.62 7.81 -13.22
C VAL A 192 7.41 6.54 -13.58
N GLU A 193 8.74 6.63 -13.62
CA GLU A 193 9.65 5.56 -14.05
C GLU A 193 9.32 4.18 -13.42
N ILE A 194 9.08 4.16 -12.10
CA ILE A 194 8.87 2.92 -11.38
C ILE A 194 7.61 2.15 -11.83
N LYS A 195 6.65 2.83 -12.48
CA LYS A 195 5.42 2.20 -13.00
C LYS A 195 5.63 1.50 -14.34
N ASN A 196 6.78 1.72 -14.97
CA ASN A 196 7.23 0.97 -16.15
C ASN A 196 6.23 0.96 -17.33
N LEU A 197 5.58 2.10 -17.55
CA LEU A 197 4.60 2.22 -18.63
C LEU A 197 5.26 2.16 -20.02
N GLU A 198 6.55 2.47 -20.13
CA GLU A 198 7.30 2.39 -21.38
C GLU A 198 7.40 0.93 -21.88
N ASN A 199 7.80 -0.02 -21.02
CA ASN A 199 7.82 -1.43 -21.42
C ASN A 199 6.43 -1.99 -21.66
N LEU A 200 5.41 -1.51 -20.93
CA LEU A 200 4.02 -1.88 -21.21
C LEU A 200 3.57 -1.43 -22.60
N LEU A 201 3.92 -0.20 -23.02
CA LEU A 201 3.63 0.30 -24.36
C LEU A 201 4.38 -0.47 -25.46
N ARG A 202 5.66 -0.82 -25.24
CA ARG A 202 6.42 -1.67 -26.16
C ARG A 202 5.84 -3.08 -26.28
N ALA A 203 5.42 -3.67 -25.18
CA ALA A 203 4.69 -4.95 -25.18
C ALA A 203 3.34 -4.82 -25.89
N TRP A 204 2.67 -3.67 -25.74
CA TRP A 204 1.41 -3.40 -26.43
C TRP A 204 1.60 -3.33 -27.94
N GLN A 205 2.74 -2.86 -28.44
CA GLN A 205 3.08 -2.90 -29.86
C GLN A 205 3.08 -4.34 -30.40
N VAL A 206 3.69 -5.27 -29.68
CA VAL A 206 3.69 -6.69 -30.04
C VAL A 206 2.27 -7.27 -30.04
N ILE A 207 1.44 -6.84 -29.08
CA ILE A 207 0.04 -7.26 -28.96
C ILE A 207 -0.80 -6.73 -30.13
N GLU A 208 -0.70 -5.45 -30.48
CA GLU A 208 -1.45 -4.84 -31.60
C GLU A 208 -1.15 -5.47 -32.95
N GLN A 209 0.05 -6.02 -33.16
CA GLN A 209 0.40 -6.77 -34.38
C GLN A 209 -0.35 -8.10 -34.49
N GLN A 210 -0.78 -8.69 -33.38
CA GLN A 210 -1.41 -10.00 -33.31
C GLN A 210 -2.92 -9.93 -32.98
N ASN A 211 -3.37 -8.82 -32.41
CA ASN A 211 -4.76 -8.61 -31.99
C ASN A 211 -5.19 -7.17 -32.26
N ASP A 212 -6.18 -7.01 -33.10
CA ASP A 212 -6.72 -5.71 -33.50
C ASP A 212 -8.03 -5.32 -32.79
N THR A 213 -8.45 -6.07 -31.78
CA THR A 213 -9.72 -5.85 -31.08
C THR A 213 -9.57 -5.23 -29.70
N TYR A 214 -8.50 -5.57 -28.97
CA TYR A 214 -8.26 -5.04 -27.63
C TYR A 214 -7.65 -3.65 -27.64
N LYS A 215 -7.94 -2.85 -26.61
CA LYS A 215 -7.31 -1.57 -26.32
C LYS A 215 -6.71 -1.55 -24.92
N LEU A 216 -5.71 -0.69 -24.71
CA LEU A 216 -5.10 -0.38 -23.44
C LEU A 216 -5.55 1.00 -22.98
N SER A 217 -6.22 1.08 -21.83
CA SER A 217 -6.65 2.33 -21.21
C SER A 217 -5.73 2.67 -20.03
N LEU A 218 -5.10 3.85 -20.09
CA LEU A 218 -4.19 4.36 -19.05
C LEU A 218 -4.85 5.48 -18.28
N ILE A 219 -5.13 5.25 -16.99
CA ILE A 219 -5.66 6.27 -16.06
C ILE A 219 -4.52 6.77 -15.19
N GLY A 220 -4.41 8.08 -15.10
CA GLY A 220 -3.44 8.77 -14.26
C GLY A 220 -2.71 9.88 -15.01
N SER A 221 -1.70 10.42 -14.36
CA SER A 221 -0.83 11.46 -14.90
C SER A 221 0.52 11.44 -14.20
N GLY A 222 1.47 12.24 -14.67
CA GLY A 222 2.78 12.38 -14.06
C GLY A 222 3.82 12.97 -15.02
N PRO A 223 5.05 13.13 -14.56
CA PRO A 223 6.11 13.77 -15.34
C PRO A 223 6.47 13.04 -16.64
N LEU A 224 6.09 11.77 -16.79
CA LEU A 224 6.35 11.01 -18.02
C LEU A 224 5.23 11.11 -19.06
N HIS A 225 4.13 11.85 -18.80
CA HIS A 225 2.97 11.89 -19.69
C HIS A 225 3.34 12.15 -21.14
N ASP A 226 4.02 13.24 -21.41
CA ASP A 226 4.35 13.64 -22.81
C ASP A 226 5.32 12.66 -23.46
N LYS A 227 6.26 12.10 -22.68
CA LYS A 227 7.17 11.06 -23.15
C LYS A 227 6.41 9.80 -23.59
N LEU A 228 5.41 9.37 -22.83
CA LEU A 228 4.59 8.19 -23.13
C LEU A 228 3.70 8.43 -24.35
N VAL A 229 3.11 9.61 -24.49
CA VAL A 229 2.31 9.98 -25.67
C VAL A 229 3.19 9.97 -26.93
N ASN A 230 4.39 10.56 -26.86
CA ASN A 230 5.34 10.54 -27.97
C ASN A 230 5.76 9.10 -28.34
N LEU A 231 6.07 8.29 -27.33
CA LEU A 231 6.41 6.88 -27.53
C LEU A 231 5.28 6.10 -28.21
N THR A 232 4.02 6.37 -27.87
CA THR A 232 2.85 5.76 -28.51
C THR A 232 2.82 6.08 -30.01
N THR A 233 3.15 7.33 -30.38
CA THR A 233 3.24 7.79 -31.78
C THR A 233 4.43 7.14 -32.49
N GLU A 234 5.60 7.09 -31.86
CA GLU A 234 6.81 6.46 -32.42
C GLU A 234 6.63 4.96 -32.69
N LEU A 235 5.92 4.27 -31.78
CA LEU A 235 5.60 2.84 -31.91
C LEU A 235 4.45 2.57 -32.89
N GLY A 236 3.75 3.60 -33.38
CA GLY A 236 2.62 3.49 -34.30
C GLY A 236 1.36 2.86 -33.66
N LEU A 237 1.23 2.96 -32.35
CA LEU A 237 0.08 2.39 -31.60
C LEU A 237 -1.19 3.16 -31.90
N LYS A 238 -2.29 2.42 -32.10
CA LYS A 238 -3.61 2.99 -32.45
C LYS A 238 -4.66 2.74 -31.37
N ARG A 239 -4.38 1.84 -30.42
CA ARG A 239 -5.35 1.33 -29.45
C ARG A 239 -4.88 1.55 -28.00
N VAL A 240 -4.29 2.72 -27.73
CA VAL A 240 -3.91 3.18 -26.40
C VAL A 240 -4.66 4.47 -26.11
N ASP A 241 -5.45 4.46 -25.05
CA ASP A 241 -6.21 5.61 -24.56
C ASP A 241 -5.55 6.18 -23.32
N PHE A 242 -5.15 7.46 -23.34
CA PHE A 242 -4.74 8.21 -22.16
C PHE A 242 -5.95 8.95 -21.59
N LEU A 243 -6.52 8.45 -20.48
CA LEU A 243 -7.76 8.97 -19.92
C LEU A 243 -7.53 10.12 -18.91
N GLY A 244 -6.27 10.43 -18.60
CA GLY A 244 -5.93 11.48 -17.64
C GLY A 244 -6.25 11.10 -16.20
N ILE A 245 -6.36 12.12 -15.34
CA ILE A 245 -6.71 11.96 -13.93
C ILE A 245 -8.22 11.78 -13.82
N ILE A 246 -8.67 10.69 -13.27
CA ILE A 246 -10.08 10.39 -12.98
C ILE A 246 -10.30 10.55 -11.45
N PRO A 247 -11.36 11.22 -11.00
CA PRO A 247 -11.73 11.27 -9.59
C PRO A 247 -11.90 9.87 -9.00
N ASN A 248 -11.46 9.67 -7.76
CA ASN A 248 -11.48 8.33 -7.14
C ASN A 248 -12.88 7.71 -7.10
N GLY A 249 -13.94 8.51 -6.96
CA GLY A 249 -15.32 8.04 -6.97
C GLY A 249 -15.78 7.48 -8.32
N ASP A 250 -15.12 7.86 -9.42
CA ASP A 250 -15.46 7.43 -10.77
C ASP A 250 -14.64 6.24 -11.25
N ILE A 251 -13.49 5.96 -10.59
CA ILE A 251 -12.60 4.83 -10.93
C ILE A 251 -13.34 3.50 -10.99
N PRO A 252 -14.27 3.16 -10.07
CA PRO A 252 -15.00 1.89 -10.11
C PRO A 252 -15.70 1.64 -11.45
N ALA A 253 -16.31 2.66 -12.06
CA ALA A 253 -16.99 2.53 -13.34
C ALA A 253 -16.02 2.16 -14.49
N TYR A 254 -14.82 2.74 -14.48
CA TYR A 254 -13.80 2.39 -15.47
C TYR A 254 -13.26 0.97 -15.29
N LEU A 255 -13.04 0.56 -14.04
CA LEU A 255 -12.60 -0.81 -13.73
C LEU A 255 -13.68 -1.82 -14.12
N PHE A 256 -14.94 -1.52 -13.85
CA PHE A 256 -16.04 -2.41 -14.23
C PHE A 256 -16.14 -2.61 -15.76
N ASN A 257 -15.87 -1.56 -16.54
CA ASN A 257 -15.92 -1.58 -18.01
C ASN A 257 -14.58 -2.02 -18.66
N ALA A 258 -13.73 -2.73 -17.94
CA ALA A 258 -12.52 -3.36 -18.47
C ALA A 258 -12.57 -4.88 -18.33
N ASP A 259 -11.83 -5.63 -19.14
CA ASP A 259 -11.78 -7.08 -19.08
C ASP A 259 -10.69 -7.59 -18.13
N ALA A 260 -9.58 -6.85 -17.95
CA ALA A 260 -8.55 -7.16 -16.97
C ALA A 260 -7.78 -5.89 -16.54
N PHE A 261 -7.17 -5.98 -15.37
CA PHE A 261 -6.27 -4.96 -14.83
C PHE A 261 -4.81 -5.33 -15.15
N VAL A 262 -4.02 -4.38 -15.65
CA VAL A 262 -2.59 -4.57 -15.91
C VAL A 262 -1.74 -3.57 -15.14
N LEU A 263 -0.64 -4.05 -14.51
CA LEU A 263 0.31 -3.21 -13.81
C LEU A 263 1.74 -3.78 -13.98
N ALA A 264 2.59 -3.04 -14.69
CA ALA A 264 3.92 -3.49 -15.09
C ALA A 264 5.06 -2.94 -14.20
N SER A 265 4.77 -2.44 -13.01
CA SER A 265 5.71 -1.73 -12.15
C SER A 265 7.01 -2.52 -11.89
N PHE A 266 8.15 -1.81 -11.89
CA PHE A 266 9.44 -2.35 -11.47
C PHE A 266 9.52 -2.61 -9.96
N ALA A 267 8.69 -1.95 -9.16
CA ALA A 267 8.51 -2.21 -7.74
C ALA A 267 7.23 -1.58 -7.21
N GLU A 268 6.58 -2.28 -6.30
CA GLU A 268 5.49 -1.77 -5.48
C GLU A 268 5.64 -2.30 -4.05
N SER A 269 5.55 -1.42 -3.07
CA SER A 269 5.51 -1.86 -1.66
C SER A 269 4.33 -2.77 -1.38
N TRP A 270 3.15 -2.43 -1.96
CA TRP A 270 1.97 -3.29 -2.00
C TRP A 270 1.26 -3.14 -3.36
N GLY A 271 0.70 -1.97 -3.63
CA GLY A 271 -0.08 -1.68 -4.83
C GLY A 271 -1.59 -1.81 -4.56
N LEU A 272 -2.14 -0.94 -3.71
CA LEU A 272 -3.57 -0.99 -3.32
C LEU A 272 -4.54 -0.92 -4.51
N VAL A 273 -4.11 -0.38 -5.64
CA VAL A 273 -4.88 -0.41 -6.89
C VAL A 273 -5.17 -1.85 -7.38
N VAL A 274 -4.36 -2.83 -6.96
CA VAL A 274 -4.64 -4.26 -7.22
C VAL A 274 -5.87 -4.70 -6.43
N ASN A 275 -5.99 -4.28 -5.15
CA ASN A 275 -7.19 -4.56 -4.35
C ASN A 275 -8.43 -3.95 -5.01
N GLU A 276 -8.32 -2.71 -5.51
CA GLU A 276 -9.41 -1.99 -6.19
C GLU A 276 -9.88 -2.75 -7.45
N ALA A 277 -8.93 -3.17 -8.27
CA ALA A 277 -9.21 -3.95 -9.47
C ALA A 277 -9.90 -5.29 -9.14
N MET A 278 -9.43 -6.00 -8.11
CA MET A 278 -10.05 -7.25 -7.67
C MET A 278 -11.45 -7.05 -7.09
N ALA A 279 -11.66 -5.97 -6.33
CA ALA A 279 -12.97 -5.63 -5.79
C ALA A 279 -13.99 -5.29 -6.89
N ALA A 280 -13.51 -4.75 -8.04
CA ALA A 280 -14.28 -4.59 -9.26
C ALA A 280 -14.42 -5.88 -10.09
N GLY A 281 -13.92 -7.01 -9.60
CA GLY A 281 -14.01 -8.32 -10.27
C GLY A 281 -13.06 -8.48 -11.46
N LEU A 282 -11.94 -7.78 -11.51
CA LEU A 282 -10.99 -7.91 -12.62
C LEU A 282 -9.99 -9.06 -12.41
N PRO A 283 -9.74 -9.87 -13.45
CA PRO A 283 -8.53 -10.66 -13.58
C PRO A 283 -7.28 -9.75 -13.58
N LEU A 284 -6.16 -10.27 -13.10
CA LEU A 284 -4.92 -9.53 -12.87
C LEU A 284 -3.82 -9.91 -13.86
N LEU A 285 -3.13 -8.92 -14.41
CA LEU A 285 -1.94 -9.06 -15.24
C LEU A 285 -0.83 -8.25 -14.59
N LEU A 286 0.00 -8.87 -13.75
CA LEU A 286 0.88 -8.16 -12.84
C LEU A 286 2.36 -8.50 -13.03
N SER A 287 3.19 -7.49 -12.81
CA SER A 287 4.62 -7.70 -12.61
C SER A 287 4.90 -8.54 -11.35
N ASN A 288 5.89 -9.42 -11.43
CA ASN A 288 6.42 -10.19 -10.29
C ASN A 288 7.18 -9.32 -9.25
N LYS A 289 7.26 -8.00 -9.46
CA LYS A 289 7.86 -7.03 -8.54
C LYS A 289 6.82 -6.25 -7.72
N ILE A 290 5.56 -6.62 -7.83
CA ILE A 290 4.46 -6.07 -7.04
C ILE A 290 4.25 -6.97 -5.84
N ASN A 291 4.47 -6.46 -4.61
CA ASN A 291 4.38 -7.31 -3.42
C ASN A 291 2.98 -7.90 -3.22
N ALA A 292 1.91 -7.18 -3.57
CA ALA A 292 0.55 -7.70 -3.51
C ALA A 292 0.34 -8.93 -4.41
N SER A 293 1.12 -9.11 -5.49
CA SER A 293 0.95 -10.25 -6.39
C SER A 293 1.15 -11.60 -5.69
N VAL A 294 2.04 -11.66 -4.69
CA VAL A 294 2.31 -12.89 -3.93
C VAL A 294 1.09 -13.35 -3.13
N ALA A 295 0.34 -12.39 -2.58
CA ALA A 295 -0.81 -12.70 -1.71
C ALA A 295 -2.15 -12.72 -2.47
N LEU A 296 -2.26 -11.94 -3.55
CA LEU A 296 -3.54 -11.66 -4.22
C LEU A 296 -3.67 -12.31 -5.59
N LEU A 297 -2.58 -12.77 -6.21
CA LEU A 297 -2.62 -13.43 -7.51
C LEU A 297 -2.24 -14.90 -7.39
N THR A 298 -3.09 -15.79 -7.87
CA THR A 298 -2.80 -17.20 -8.10
C THR A 298 -2.70 -17.42 -9.60
N GLU A 299 -1.50 -17.75 -10.08
CA GLU A 299 -1.20 -17.91 -11.51
C GLU A 299 -2.17 -18.87 -12.20
N GLY A 300 -2.82 -18.42 -13.26
CA GLY A 300 -3.80 -19.16 -14.02
C GLY A 300 -5.20 -19.24 -13.39
N GLU A 301 -5.39 -18.88 -12.11
CA GLU A 301 -6.71 -18.92 -11.45
C GLU A 301 -7.42 -17.56 -11.48
N ASN A 302 -6.69 -16.46 -11.19
CA ASN A 302 -7.24 -15.11 -11.26
C ASN A 302 -6.37 -14.12 -12.04
N GLY A 303 -5.34 -14.59 -12.74
CA GLY A 303 -4.50 -13.75 -13.58
C GLY A 303 -3.19 -14.41 -13.98
N PHE A 304 -2.29 -13.60 -14.51
CA PHE A 304 -0.98 -14.01 -14.97
C PHE A 304 0.12 -13.05 -14.47
N VAL A 305 1.30 -13.62 -14.19
CA VAL A 305 2.47 -12.86 -13.72
C VAL A 305 3.50 -12.77 -14.84
N PHE A 306 4.18 -11.62 -14.92
CA PHE A 306 5.27 -11.41 -15.88
C PHE A 306 6.49 -10.71 -15.25
N SER A 307 7.64 -10.82 -15.91
CA SER A 307 8.84 -10.03 -15.61
C SER A 307 8.71 -8.63 -16.20
N PRO A 308 8.85 -7.54 -15.40
CA PRO A 308 8.70 -6.18 -15.90
C PRO A 308 9.84 -5.72 -16.83
N ASP A 309 10.98 -6.41 -16.80
CA ASP A 309 12.16 -6.08 -17.62
C ASP A 309 12.12 -6.77 -19.00
N ASP A 310 11.18 -7.68 -19.23
CA ASP A 310 11.06 -8.50 -20.43
C ASP A 310 9.77 -8.15 -21.19
N VAL A 311 9.91 -7.35 -22.23
CA VAL A 311 8.80 -6.86 -23.08
C VAL A 311 8.03 -8.03 -23.73
N GLU A 312 8.74 -9.06 -24.22
CA GLU A 312 8.12 -10.22 -24.85
C GLU A 312 7.34 -11.05 -23.80
N ASN A 313 7.88 -11.18 -22.60
CA ASN A 313 7.18 -11.85 -21.50
C ASN A 313 5.92 -11.09 -21.08
N ILE A 314 5.97 -9.75 -20.97
CA ILE A 314 4.78 -8.92 -20.74
C ILE A 314 3.73 -9.20 -21.81
N ALA A 315 4.11 -9.11 -23.10
CA ALA A 315 3.20 -9.32 -24.22
C ALA A 315 2.59 -10.74 -24.20
N SER A 316 3.41 -11.78 -23.99
CA SER A 316 2.96 -13.15 -24.00
C SER A 316 1.96 -13.46 -22.88
N GLN A 317 2.18 -12.96 -21.65
CA GLN A 317 1.24 -13.18 -20.54
C GLN A 317 -0.08 -12.43 -20.75
N ILE A 318 -0.03 -11.21 -21.30
CA ILE A 318 -1.23 -10.47 -21.68
C ILE A 318 -2.00 -11.22 -22.78
N MET A 319 -1.29 -11.72 -23.80
CA MET A 319 -1.91 -12.50 -24.89
C MET A 319 -2.55 -13.82 -24.42
N LYS A 320 -1.98 -14.49 -23.42
CA LYS A 320 -2.64 -15.64 -22.78
C LYS A 320 -4.03 -15.27 -22.27
N PHE A 321 -4.17 -14.14 -21.56
CA PHE A 321 -5.46 -13.67 -21.08
C PHE A 321 -6.40 -13.29 -22.24
N ILE A 322 -5.91 -12.55 -23.22
CA ILE A 322 -6.71 -12.10 -24.38
C ILE A 322 -7.36 -13.30 -25.09
N ASN A 323 -6.60 -14.38 -25.25
CA ASN A 323 -7.01 -15.59 -25.96
C ASN A 323 -7.91 -16.54 -25.15
N LEU A 324 -8.15 -16.26 -23.86
CA LEU A 324 -9.11 -17.04 -23.07
C LEU A 324 -10.54 -16.85 -23.58
N ASP A 325 -11.35 -17.89 -23.47
CA ASP A 325 -12.77 -17.78 -23.70
C ASP A 325 -13.50 -17.02 -22.56
N GLN A 326 -14.75 -16.68 -22.77
CA GLN A 326 -15.58 -15.93 -21.82
C GLN A 326 -15.77 -16.69 -20.50
N SER A 327 -15.86 -18.02 -20.54
CA SER A 327 -16.04 -18.85 -19.34
C SER A 327 -14.81 -18.79 -18.45
N ALA A 328 -13.62 -18.91 -19.02
CA ALA A 328 -12.35 -18.80 -18.29
C ALA A 328 -12.15 -17.41 -17.68
N LYS A 329 -12.47 -16.33 -18.42
CA LYS A 329 -12.40 -14.95 -17.90
C LYS A 329 -13.37 -14.73 -16.75
N LYS A 330 -14.59 -15.25 -16.81
CA LYS A 330 -15.57 -15.22 -15.72
C LYS A 330 -15.09 -16.00 -14.50
N ALA A 331 -14.47 -17.17 -14.70
CA ALA A 331 -13.90 -17.95 -13.61
C ALA A 331 -12.78 -17.18 -12.89
N MET A 332 -11.88 -16.54 -13.65
CA MET A 332 -10.82 -15.69 -13.09
C MET A 332 -11.38 -14.50 -12.29
N SER A 333 -12.42 -13.85 -12.82
CA SER A 333 -13.10 -12.75 -12.11
C SER A 333 -13.69 -13.22 -10.78
N LYS A 334 -14.41 -14.34 -10.79
CA LYS A 334 -14.98 -14.92 -9.58
C LYS A 334 -13.89 -15.22 -8.56
N ARG A 335 -12.77 -15.76 -8.98
CA ARG A 335 -11.63 -16.05 -8.12
C ARG A 335 -11.01 -14.79 -7.53
N SER A 336 -10.87 -13.71 -8.31
CA SER A 336 -10.45 -12.40 -7.79
C SER A 336 -11.37 -11.91 -6.67
N LEU A 337 -12.69 -11.97 -6.88
CA LEU A 337 -13.67 -11.58 -5.86
C LEU A 337 -13.60 -12.45 -4.60
N GLU A 338 -13.42 -13.77 -4.74
CA GLU A 338 -13.28 -14.69 -3.60
C GLU A 338 -12.07 -14.32 -2.74
N ILE A 339 -10.92 -14.06 -3.37
CA ILE A 339 -9.68 -13.70 -2.66
C ILE A 339 -9.84 -12.35 -1.97
N ILE A 340 -10.32 -11.32 -2.68
CA ILE A 340 -10.38 -9.97 -2.10
C ILE A 340 -11.46 -9.83 -1.03
N ASN A 341 -12.52 -10.63 -1.08
CA ASN A 341 -13.54 -10.64 -0.04
C ASN A 341 -13.00 -11.10 1.32
N ALA A 342 -11.91 -11.84 1.37
CA ALA A 342 -11.23 -12.18 2.60
C ALA A 342 -10.35 -11.03 3.14
N MET A 343 -9.97 -10.08 2.29
CA MET A 343 -9.20 -8.89 2.66
C MET A 343 -10.13 -7.67 2.72
N ASN A 344 -10.82 -7.50 3.83
CA ASN A 344 -11.84 -6.48 4.07
C ASN A 344 -11.64 -5.79 5.43
N TYR A 345 -12.38 -4.72 5.67
CA TYR A 345 -12.31 -3.97 6.93
C TYR A 345 -12.73 -4.78 8.16
N GLU A 346 -13.69 -5.70 8.01
CA GLU A 346 -14.16 -6.52 9.12
C GLU A 346 -13.06 -7.45 9.63
N ASN A 347 -12.45 -8.23 8.73
CA ASN A 347 -11.33 -9.11 9.07
C ASN A 347 -10.14 -8.33 9.62
N MET A 348 -9.82 -7.17 9.04
CA MET A 348 -8.79 -6.26 9.57
C MET A 348 -9.10 -5.83 11.01
N GLY A 349 -10.33 -5.46 11.30
CA GLY A 349 -10.78 -5.05 12.64
C GLY A 349 -10.71 -6.19 13.64
N VAL A 350 -11.15 -7.39 13.26
CA VAL A 350 -11.13 -8.61 14.11
C VAL A 350 -9.68 -8.98 14.46
N GLU A 351 -8.78 -9.00 13.47
CA GLU A 351 -7.35 -9.29 13.69
C GLU A 351 -6.71 -8.26 14.62
N LEU A 352 -6.95 -6.97 14.38
CA LEU A 352 -6.44 -5.92 15.25
C LEU A 352 -6.98 -6.07 16.69
N LEU A 353 -8.27 -6.32 16.87
CA LEU A 353 -8.89 -6.49 18.18
C LEU A 353 -8.28 -7.68 18.93
N ALA A 354 -8.06 -8.80 18.26
CA ALA A 354 -7.42 -9.99 18.84
C ALA A 354 -6.02 -9.67 19.37
N VAL A 355 -5.23 -8.94 18.58
CA VAL A 355 -3.87 -8.50 18.98
C VAL A 355 -3.92 -7.50 20.13
N LEU A 356 -4.81 -6.52 20.11
CA LEU A 356 -4.98 -5.55 21.20
C LEU A 356 -5.35 -6.24 22.50
N ASN A 357 -6.25 -7.21 22.48
CA ASN A 357 -6.65 -8.02 23.65
C ASN A 357 -5.48 -8.86 24.18
N LYS A 358 -4.72 -9.51 23.31
CA LYS A 358 -3.51 -10.25 23.70
C LYS A 358 -2.47 -9.31 24.32
N MET A 359 -2.26 -8.15 23.73
CA MET A 359 -1.32 -7.16 24.26
C MET A 359 -1.79 -6.58 25.60
N ALA A 360 -3.10 -6.43 25.84
CA ALA A 360 -3.63 -5.87 27.10
C ALA A 360 -3.16 -6.69 28.34
N THR A 361 -2.98 -7.99 28.19
CA THR A 361 -2.54 -8.91 29.26
C THR A 361 -1.01 -9.01 29.40
N GLN A 362 -0.26 -8.49 28.43
CA GLN A 362 1.21 -8.56 28.39
C GLN A 362 1.83 -7.25 28.86
N LYS A 363 3.04 -7.31 29.42
CA LYS A 363 3.85 -6.11 29.66
C LYS A 363 4.45 -5.63 28.34
N SER A 364 4.63 -4.30 28.19
CA SER A 364 5.38 -3.78 27.05
C SER A 364 6.81 -4.34 27.01
N LYS A 365 7.34 -4.60 25.83
CA LYS A 365 8.74 -5.00 25.68
C LYS A 365 9.65 -3.91 26.23
N LYS A 366 10.55 -4.28 27.13
CA LYS A 366 11.57 -3.36 27.62
C LYS A 366 12.50 -2.94 26.49
N ALA A 367 12.93 -1.71 26.53
CA ALA A 367 13.96 -1.23 25.62
C ALA A 367 15.25 -2.04 25.82
N THR A 368 15.83 -2.54 24.74
CA THR A 368 17.06 -3.35 24.77
C THR A 368 18.22 -2.61 24.11
N PHE A 369 19.43 -2.86 24.60
CA PHE A 369 20.65 -2.38 23.95
C PHE A 369 21.01 -3.36 22.80
N PRO A 370 21.47 -2.90 21.61
CA PRO A 370 21.76 -1.51 21.24
C PRO A 370 20.57 -0.74 20.63
N GLY A 371 19.41 -1.37 20.48
CA GLY A 371 18.25 -0.79 19.79
C GLY A 371 17.78 0.54 20.43
N SER A 372 17.76 0.65 21.76
CA SER A 372 17.38 1.89 22.47
C SER A 372 18.36 3.05 22.21
N LEU A 373 19.66 2.74 22.09
CA LEU A 373 20.67 3.74 21.75
C LEU A 373 20.48 4.24 20.32
N PHE A 374 20.30 3.32 19.35
CA PHE A 374 20.07 3.68 17.97
C PHE A 374 18.76 4.47 17.80
N LEU A 375 17.68 4.04 18.45
CA LEU A 375 16.38 4.71 18.41
C LEU A 375 16.45 6.16 18.92
N ARG A 376 17.30 6.44 19.92
CA ARG A 376 17.48 7.79 20.46
C ARG A 376 17.97 8.80 19.41
N TYR A 377 18.84 8.34 18.50
CA TYR A 377 19.47 9.19 17.48
C TYR A 377 18.85 8.99 16.09
N TRP A 378 17.93 8.02 15.95
CA TRP A 378 17.32 7.71 14.67
C TRP A 378 16.37 8.81 14.23
N SER A 379 16.56 9.29 13.03
CA SER A 379 15.76 10.37 12.45
C SER A 379 14.88 9.94 11.27
N GLY A 380 14.76 8.64 11.05
CA GLY A 380 14.16 8.08 9.84
C GLY A 380 15.15 8.03 8.68
N SER A 381 14.86 7.23 7.69
CA SER A 381 15.59 7.18 6.43
C SER A 381 14.67 7.65 5.32
N TYR A 382 15.02 8.76 4.69
CA TYR A 382 14.15 9.52 3.79
C TYR A 382 14.04 8.95 2.36
N ASN A 383 14.34 7.70 2.15
CA ASN A 383 14.22 7.07 0.84
C ASN A 383 12.81 6.49 0.63
N THR A 384 11.79 7.27 0.94
CA THR A 384 10.40 6.89 0.80
C THR A 384 9.79 7.61 -0.39
N ALA A 385 9.79 6.96 -1.55
CA ALA A 385 8.88 7.18 -2.69
C ALA A 385 8.40 8.64 -2.94
N GLY A 386 9.27 9.63 -2.80
CA GLY A 386 8.94 11.01 -3.14
C GLY A 386 8.56 11.94 -1.98
N TRP A 387 8.51 11.46 -0.72
CA TRP A 387 8.22 12.28 0.46
C TRP A 387 9.25 13.39 0.77
N ASN A 388 10.40 13.35 0.12
CA ASN A 388 11.53 14.25 0.38
C ASN A 388 11.98 15.03 -0.85
N LYS A 389 11.12 15.22 -1.83
CA LYS A 389 11.42 16.06 -2.98
C LYS A 389 10.67 17.37 -2.96
#